data_0d1e6e104644da4024a5007f75b38c09
#
_entry.id   0d1e6e104644da4024a5007f75b38c09
#
_cell.length_a   1.000
_cell.length_b   1.000
_cell.length_c   1.000
_cell.angle_alpha   90.00
_cell.angle_beta   90.00
_cell.angle_gamma   90.00
#
_symmetry.space_group_name_H-M   'P 1'
#
loop_
_entity.id
_entity.type
_entity.pdbx_description
1 polymer ?
#
loop_
_entity_poly.entity_id
_entity_poly.type
_entity_poly.pdbx_seq_one_letter_code
_entity_poly.pdbx_strand_id
1 'polypeptide(L)'
;VNADEFEEYFEGFLKEGKDVLHVCLSSGISGVINSANVAKADLEEKYPGRKILVVDSLGASSGYGLFMDKLADLRDEGRPIEEVHAWAEEHKLNLHHWFFSTDLTFYIRGGRISKASGFFGTMLNICPLLNMDDQGKLIPRFKIRTKKKVIRAVVDKMEEYAEGGLDYSGKCYISQSACIEDDREVARLVEERFPKLNGKVEINNIGTTIGSHTGPGTVALFFWGNKRTA
;
A
#
# COMPACT_ATOMS: atom_id res chain seq x y z
N VAL A 1 14.66 -4.97 8.52
CA VAL A 1 14.31 -6.24 9.19
C VAL A 1 15.01 -7.36 8.46
N ASN A 2 15.82 -8.18 9.17
CA ASN A 2 16.54 -9.35 8.66
C ASN A 2 15.81 -10.65 9.06
N ALA A 3 16.37 -11.83 8.70
CA ALA A 3 15.74 -13.11 9.00
C ALA A 3 15.69 -13.40 10.50
N ASP A 4 16.77 -13.10 11.23
CA ASP A 4 16.86 -13.35 12.68
C ASP A 4 15.78 -12.57 13.47
N GLU A 5 15.54 -11.29 13.06
CA GLU A 5 14.48 -10.46 13.66
C GLU A 5 13.08 -11.03 13.36
N PHE A 6 12.85 -11.58 12.17
CA PHE A 6 11.60 -12.26 11.84
C PHE A 6 11.44 -13.56 12.61
N GLU A 7 12.53 -14.36 12.76
CA GLU A 7 12.48 -15.57 13.56
C GLU A 7 12.09 -15.28 15.01
N GLU A 8 12.77 -14.33 15.65
CA GLU A 8 12.47 -13.95 17.03
C GLU A 8 11.00 -13.54 17.17
N TYR A 9 10.50 -12.73 16.22
CA TYR A 9 9.15 -12.22 16.26
C TYR A 9 8.10 -13.30 16.02
N PHE A 10 8.27 -14.15 15.01
CA PHE A 10 7.33 -15.23 14.70
C PHE A 10 7.36 -16.31 15.79
N GLU A 11 8.54 -16.66 16.27
CA GLU A 11 8.71 -17.70 17.28
C GLU A 11 7.93 -17.38 18.56
N GLY A 12 7.81 -16.10 18.92
CA GLY A 12 6.99 -15.68 20.06
C GLY A 12 5.55 -16.16 19.96
N PHE A 13 4.93 -16.08 18.80
CA PHE A 13 3.56 -16.56 18.57
C PHE A 13 3.47 -18.08 18.46
N LEU A 14 4.47 -18.71 17.83
CA LEU A 14 4.49 -20.20 17.69
C LEU A 14 4.61 -20.88 19.05
N LYS A 15 5.41 -20.34 19.99
CA LYS A 15 5.53 -20.81 21.37
C LYS A 15 4.21 -20.73 22.15
N GLU A 16 3.37 -19.77 21.80
CA GLU A 16 2.01 -19.65 22.35
C GLU A 16 0.99 -20.58 21.66
N GLY A 17 1.43 -21.42 20.73
CA GLY A 17 0.56 -22.32 20.00
C GLY A 17 -0.26 -21.65 18.89
N LYS A 18 0.12 -20.44 18.47
CA LYS A 18 -0.54 -19.67 17.40
C LYS A 18 0.12 -19.91 16.06
N ASP A 19 -0.68 -19.88 15.00
CA ASP A 19 -0.18 -19.83 13.63
C ASP A 19 0.03 -18.37 13.21
N VAL A 20 0.87 -18.12 12.19
CA VAL A 20 1.27 -16.79 11.74
C VAL A 20 0.87 -16.56 10.30
N LEU A 21 0.08 -15.53 10.02
CA LEU A 21 -0.10 -14.96 8.69
C LEU A 21 0.64 -13.63 8.63
N HIS A 22 1.77 -13.60 7.93
CA HIS A 22 2.59 -12.41 7.77
C HIS A 22 2.36 -11.78 6.40
N VAL A 23 2.09 -10.49 6.38
CA VAL A 23 1.95 -9.70 5.16
C VAL A 23 3.18 -8.82 5.00
N CYS A 24 3.85 -8.90 3.85
CA CYS A 24 5.05 -8.12 3.55
C CYS A 24 4.74 -6.86 2.74
N LEU A 25 5.57 -5.84 2.91
CA LEU A 25 5.70 -4.75 1.95
C LEU A 25 6.04 -5.33 0.56
N SER A 26 5.52 -4.70 -0.49
CA SER A 26 5.70 -5.14 -1.88
C SER A 26 7.13 -5.56 -2.22
N SER A 27 7.27 -6.75 -2.81
CA SER A 27 8.54 -7.24 -3.37
C SER A 27 9.04 -6.39 -4.55
N GLY A 28 8.16 -5.64 -5.20
CA GLY A 28 8.51 -4.71 -6.29
C GLY A 28 9.35 -3.50 -5.83
N ILE A 29 9.39 -3.21 -4.52
CA ILE A 29 10.12 -2.06 -3.95
C ILE A 29 11.01 -2.39 -2.76
N SER A 30 10.94 -3.62 -2.22
CA SER A 30 11.71 -4.07 -1.05
C SER A 30 12.01 -5.57 -1.12
N GLY A 31 13.19 -5.98 -0.68
CA GLY A 31 13.56 -7.40 -0.55
C GLY A 31 13.14 -8.04 0.79
N VAL A 32 12.37 -7.37 1.63
CA VAL A 32 12.04 -7.82 2.99
C VAL A 32 11.33 -9.19 3.03
N ILE A 33 10.56 -9.52 2.02
CA ILE A 33 9.88 -10.82 1.91
C ILE A 33 10.86 -12.00 1.88
N ASN A 34 12.07 -11.81 1.33
CA ASN A 34 13.08 -12.86 1.31
C ASN A 34 13.53 -13.22 2.73
N SER A 35 13.73 -12.21 3.60
CA SER A 35 14.06 -12.42 5.01
C SER A 35 12.94 -13.14 5.76
N ALA A 36 11.68 -12.76 5.50
CA ALA A 36 10.52 -13.43 6.10
C ALA A 36 10.41 -14.90 5.67
N ASN A 37 10.72 -15.22 4.40
CA ASN A 37 10.68 -16.59 3.90
C ASN A 37 11.84 -17.45 4.44
N VAL A 38 13.02 -16.88 4.70
CA VAL A 38 14.11 -17.59 5.39
C VAL A 38 13.66 -17.95 6.81
N ALA A 39 13.22 -16.98 7.59
CA ALA A 39 12.71 -17.20 8.95
C ALA A 39 11.56 -18.24 8.99
N LYS A 40 10.66 -18.20 8.00
CA LYS A 40 9.59 -19.19 7.86
C LYS A 40 10.17 -20.59 7.71
N ALA A 41 11.14 -20.81 6.80
CA ALA A 41 11.71 -22.13 6.53
C ALA A 41 12.36 -22.72 7.81
N ASP A 42 13.17 -21.92 8.51
CA ASP A 42 13.87 -22.36 9.73
C ASP A 42 12.87 -22.67 10.87
N LEU A 43 11.83 -21.89 11.01
CA LEU A 43 10.82 -22.09 12.05
C LEU A 43 9.83 -23.23 11.74
N GLU A 44 9.55 -23.53 10.47
CA GLU A 44 8.73 -24.69 10.08
C GLU A 44 9.42 -26.02 10.44
N GLU A 45 10.75 -26.09 10.36
CA GLU A 45 11.52 -27.26 10.84
C GLU A 45 11.43 -27.39 12.37
N LYS A 46 11.52 -26.27 13.09
CA LYS A 46 11.50 -26.23 14.55
C LYS A 46 10.11 -26.46 15.15
N TYR A 47 9.07 -26.04 14.44
CA TYR A 47 7.67 -26.10 14.87
C TYR A 47 6.77 -26.81 13.84
N PRO A 48 6.97 -28.12 13.57
CA PRO A 48 6.27 -28.82 12.47
C PRO A 48 4.75 -28.91 12.62
N GLY A 49 4.21 -28.58 13.80
CA GLY A 49 2.76 -28.51 14.03
C GLY A 49 2.16 -27.11 13.87
N ARG A 50 2.96 -26.12 13.48
CA ARG A 50 2.51 -24.73 13.31
C ARG A 50 2.60 -24.29 11.86
N LYS A 51 1.80 -23.26 11.50
CA LYS A 51 1.75 -22.72 10.14
C LYS A 51 2.30 -21.31 10.12
N ILE A 52 3.16 -21.02 9.15
CA ILE A 52 3.63 -19.67 8.83
C ILE A 52 3.32 -19.41 7.37
N LEU A 53 2.38 -18.52 7.11
CA LEU A 53 1.98 -18.12 5.77
C LEU A 53 2.47 -16.70 5.51
N VAL A 54 3.14 -16.47 4.38
CA VAL A 54 3.71 -15.18 4.02
C VAL A 54 3.05 -14.69 2.74
N VAL A 55 2.52 -13.48 2.77
CA VAL A 55 1.86 -12.82 1.63
C VAL A 55 2.70 -11.63 1.18
N ASP A 56 3.03 -11.59 -0.11
CA ASP A 56 3.49 -10.36 -0.75
C ASP A 56 2.27 -9.48 -1.04
N SER A 57 2.14 -8.38 -0.32
CA SER A 57 0.98 -7.51 -0.50
C SER A 57 0.94 -6.81 -1.85
N LEU A 58 2.07 -6.73 -2.57
CA LEU A 58 2.26 -5.85 -3.73
C LEU A 58 1.75 -4.43 -3.45
N GLY A 59 1.85 -4.00 -2.20
CA GLY A 59 1.34 -2.76 -1.65
C GLY A 59 2.31 -2.07 -0.71
N ALA A 60 1.98 -0.86 -0.27
CA ALA A 60 2.80 -0.04 0.60
C ALA A 60 1.97 0.92 1.46
N SER A 61 2.59 1.47 2.53
CA SER A 61 2.03 2.52 3.37
C SER A 61 0.66 2.15 3.95
N SER A 62 -0.29 3.09 4.07
CA SER A 62 -1.64 2.78 4.56
C SER A 62 -2.47 1.92 3.61
N GLY A 63 -2.07 1.75 2.34
CA GLY A 63 -2.66 0.74 1.46
C GLY A 63 -2.40 -0.68 1.99
N TYR A 64 -1.14 -0.96 2.34
CA TYR A 64 -0.80 -2.18 3.05
C TYR A 64 -1.59 -2.30 4.37
N GLY A 65 -1.81 -1.19 5.11
CA GLY A 65 -2.65 -1.14 6.29
C GLY A 65 -4.11 -1.49 6.01
N LEU A 66 -4.69 -0.94 4.94
CA LEU A 66 -6.07 -1.24 4.51
C LEU A 66 -6.24 -2.72 4.09
N PHE A 67 -5.19 -3.32 3.53
CA PHE A 67 -5.15 -4.75 3.25
C PHE A 67 -5.17 -5.57 4.55
N MET A 68 -4.31 -5.21 5.52
CA MET A 68 -4.27 -5.85 6.84
C MET A 68 -5.59 -5.74 7.60
N ASP A 69 -6.25 -4.57 7.54
CA ASP A 69 -7.56 -4.33 8.13
C ASP A 69 -8.59 -5.32 7.60
N LYS A 70 -8.64 -5.53 6.29
CA LYS A 70 -9.53 -6.51 5.67
C LYS A 70 -9.23 -7.96 6.07
N LEU A 71 -7.94 -8.32 6.17
CA LEU A 71 -7.55 -9.66 6.62
C LEU A 71 -7.92 -9.88 8.11
N ALA A 72 -7.85 -8.82 8.91
CA ALA A 72 -8.30 -8.87 10.31
C ALA A 72 -9.82 -9.09 10.40
N ASP A 73 -10.60 -8.40 9.56
CA ASP A 73 -12.07 -8.64 9.48
C ASP A 73 -12.37 -10.12 9.18
N LEU A 74 -11.69 -10.71 8.18
CA LEU A 74 -11.87 -12.13 7.80
C LEU A 74 -11.49 -13.08 8.93
N ARG A 75 -10.39 -12.78 9.66
CA ARG A 75 -9.99 -13.55 10.85
C ARG A 75 -11.07 -13.45 11.93
N ASP A 76 -11.60 -12.28 12.18
CA ASP A 76 -12.59 -12.02 13.24
C ASP A 76 -13.96 -12.59 12.89
N GLU A 77 -14.24 -12.81 11.59
CA GLU A 77 -15.36 -13.65 11.09
C GLU A 77 -15.16 -15.16 11.42
N GLY A 78 -14.00 -15.55 11.95
CA GLY A 78 -13.65 -16.92 12.31
C GLY A 78 -13.15 -17.79 11.16
N ARG A 79 -12.69 -17.18 10.05
CA ARG A 79 -12.13 -17.95 8.92
C ARG A 79 -10.79 -18.59 9.29
N PRO A 80 -10.54 -19.83 8.86
CA PRO A 80 -9.25 -20.48 8.99
C PRO A 80 -8.12 -19.66 8.32
N ILE A 81 -6.92 -19.75 8.85
CA ILE A 81 -5.76 -19.01 8.34
C ILE A 81 -5.48 -19.27 6.85
N GLU A 82 -5.72 -20.49 6.37
CA GLU A 82 -5.55 -20.86 4.96
C GLU A 82 -6.56 -20.15 4.05
N GLU A 83 -7.80 -19.98 4.52
CA GLU A 83 -8.80 -19.25 3.75
C GLU A 83 -8.50 -17.76 3.70
N VAL A 84 -8.02 -17.18 4.82
CA VAL A 84 -7.57 -15.78 4.86
C VAL A 84 -6.37 -15.58 3.94
N HIS A 85 -5.41 -16.50 3.94
CA HIS A 85 -4.26 -16.47 3.04
C HIS A 85 -4.67 -16.58 1.57
N ALA A 86 -5.54 -17.54 1.23
CA ALA A 86 -6.03 -17.72 -0.15
C ALA A 86 -6.77 -16.47 -0.63
N TRP A 87 -7.61 -15.89 0.21
CA TRP A 87 -8.29 -14.63 -0.08
C TRP A 87 -7.28 -13.48 -0.33
N ALA A 88 -6.25 -13.39 0.51
CA ALA A 88 -5.21 -12.39 0.37
C ALA A 88 -4.48 -12.51 -1.00
N GLU A 89 -4.08 -13.72 -1.39
CA GLU A 89 -3.41 -13.97 -2.67
C GLU A 89 -4.30 -13.64 -3.87
N GLU A 90 -5.59 -13.93 -3.79
CA GLU A 90 -6.55 -13.65 -4.86
C GLU A 90 -6.82 -12.14 -5.02
N HIS A 91 -6.91 -11.40 -3.90
CA HIS A 91 -7.44 -10.03 -3.89
C HIS A 91 -6.38 -8.93 -3.72
N LYS A 92 -5.11 -9.25 -3.47
CA LYS A 92 -4.04 -8.24 -3.26
C LYS A 92 -3.91 -7.22 -4.39
N LEU A 93 -4.24 -7.59 -5.63
CA LEU A 93 -4.22 -6.69 -6.77
C LEU A 93 -5.49 -5.82 -6.89
N ASN A 94 -6.51 -6.08 -6.09
CA ASN A 94 -7.72 -5.25 -6.05
C ASN A 94 -7.56 -3.99 -5.18
N LEU A 95 -6.47 -3.90 -4.42
CA LEU A 95 -6.17 -2.72 -3.62
C LEU A 95 -5.36 -1.72 -4.44
N HIS A 96 -5.96 -0.58 -4.75
CA HIS A 96 -5.35 0.49 -5.51
C HIS A 96 -4.50 1.41 -4.64
N HIS A 97 -3.40 1.89 -5.23
CA HIS A 97 -2.46 2.83 -4.67
C HIS A 97 -2.24 3.94 -5.70
N TRP A 98 -2.93 5.06 -5.57
CA TRP A 98 -2.72 6.23 -6.40
C TRP A 98 -2.10 7.34 -5.57
N PHE A 99 -1.03 7.94 -6.04
CA PHE A 99 -0.32 8.95 -5.28
C PHE A 99 0.30 10.01 -6.18
N PHE A 100 0.50 11.17 -5.62
CA PHE A 100 1.24 12.24 -6.26
C PHE A 100 2.34 12.76 -5.34
N SER A 101 3.32 13.42 -5.93
CA SER A 101 4.34 14.15 -5.20
C SER A 101 4.63 15.47 -5.92
N THR A 102 5.23 16.40 -5.19
CA THR A 102 5.72 17.65 -5.78
C THR A 102 7.13 17.53 -6.34
N ASP A 103 7.87 16.47 -5.95
CA ASP A 103 9.24 16.19 -6.38
C ASP A 103 9.52 14.68 -6.38
N LEU A 104 10.10 14.15 -7.45
CA LEU A 104 10.52 12.75 -7.56
C LEU A 104 11.98 12.49 -7.19
N THR A 105 12.71 13.51 -6.74
CA THR A 105 14.15 13.40 -6.42
C THR A 105 14.42 12.27 -5.41
N PHE A 106 13.61 12.16 -4.36
CA PHE A 106 13.73 11.13 -3.33
C PHE A 106 13.48 9.73 -3.88
N TYR A 107 12.42 9.57 -4.70
CA TYR A 107 12.10 8.29 -5.35
C TYR A 107 13.23 7.78 -6.26
N ILE A 108 13.86 8.71 -7.01
CA ILE A 108 14.96 8.40 -7.92
C ILE A 108 16.24 8.09 -7.15
N ARG A 109 16.57 8.90 -6.15
CA ARG A 109 17.74 8.67 -5.28
C ARG A 109 17.61 7.35 -4.52
N GLY A 110 16.42 7.03 -4.05
CA GLY A 110 16.09 5.76 -3.41
C GLY A 110 16.02 4.57 -4.35
N GLY A 111 16.10 4.77 -5.68
CA GLY A 111 16.07 3.71 -6.69
C GLY A 111 14.69 3.06 -6.89
N ARG A 112 13.59 3.66 -6.40
CA ARG A 112 12.23 3.13 -6.55
C ARG A 112 11.56 3.62 -7.84
N ILE A 113 12.11 4.64 -8.47
CA ILE A 113 11.72 5.08 -9.81
C ILE A 113 12.99 5.26 -10.65
N SER A 114 12.98 4.73 -11.88
CA SER A 114 14.10 4.86 -12.81
C SER A 114 14.24 6.29 -13.33
N LYS A 115 15.50 6.78 -13.47
CA LYS A 115 15.79 8.02 -14.18
C LYS A 115 15.32 8.00 -15.64
N ALA A 116 15.27 6.83 -16.24
CA ALA A 116 14.82 6.65 -17.63
C ALA A 116 13.30 6.76 -17.80
N SER A 117 12.52 6.91 -16.70
CA SER A 117 11.05 7.03 -16.76
C SER A 117 10.54 8.28 -17.51
N GLY A 118 11.44 9.19 -17.92
CA GLY A 118 11.09 10.45 -18.59
C GLY A 118 10.40 11.50 -17.70
N PHE A 119 10.28 11.22 -16.40
CA PHE A 119 9.72 12.14 -15.40
C PHE A 119 10.79 12.95 -14.67
N PHE A 120 12.05 12.77 -15.07
CA PHE A 120 13.19 13.50 -14.51
C PHE A 120 13.36 14.85 -15.22
N GLY A 121 13.54 15.90 -14.44
CA GLY A 121 13.80 17.27 -14.90
C GLY A 121 12.95 18.27 -14.12
N THR A 122 13.52 19.42 -13.82
CA THR A 122 12.84 20.54 -13.14
C THR A 122 11.78 21.16 -14.06
N MET A 123 10.62 20.56 -14.11
CA MET A 123 9.46 21.23 -14.71
C MET A 123 8.72 21.98 -13.61
N LEU A 124 8.87 23.29 -13.61
CA LEU A 124 8.20 24.18 -12.65
C LEU A 124 6.69 23.89 -12.62
N ASN A 125 6.15 23.67 -11.41
CA ASN A 125 4.74 23.39 -11.17
C ASN A 125 4.18 22.08 -11.76
N ILE A 126 5.00 21.07 -12.05
CA ILE A 126 4.53 19.73 -12.39
C ILE A 126 4.46 18.86 -11.14
N CYS A 127 3.29 18.29 -10.92
CA CYS A 127 3.04 17.26 -9.90
C CYS A 127 2.81 15.93 -10.63
N PRO A 128 3.75 14.99 -10.61
CA PRO A 128 3.52 13.67 -11.18
C PRO A 128 2.45 12.93 -10.38
N LEU A 129 1.54 12.27 -11.09
CA LEU A 129 0.59 11.31 -10.56
C LEU A 129 1.07 9.91 -10.93
N LEU A 130 1.16 9.06 -9.91
CA LEU A 130 1.72 7.73 -9.98
C LEU A 130 0.73 6.69 -9.44
N ASN A 131 0.99 5.43 -9.77
CA ASN A 131 0.34 4.30 -9.10
C ASN A 131 1.34 3.18 -8.81
N MET A 132 0.86 2.12 -8.16
CA MET A 132 1.54 0.83 -8.15
C MET A 132 0.94 -0.07 -9.23
N ASP A 133 1.80 -0.73 -10.02
CA ASP A 133 1.39 -1.71 -11.03
C ASP A 133 1.06 -3.08 -10.44
N ASP A 134 0.79 -4.07 -11.28
CA ASP A 134 0.52 -5.47 -10.90
C ASP A 134 1.76 -6.21 -10.36
N GLN A 135 2.97 -5.64 -10.57
CA GLN A 135 4.23 -6.13 -10.01
C GLN A 135 4.58 -5.43 -8.69
N GLY A 136 3.72 -4.57 -8.18
CA GLY A 136 3.96 -3.78 -6.98
C GLY A 136 5.08 -2.76 -7.10
N LYS A 137 5.37 -2.27 -8.32
CA LYS A 137 6.35 -1.21 -8.60
C LYS A 137 5.68 0.14 -8.69
N LEU A 138 6.44 1.19 -8.38
CA LEU A 138 5.96 2.58 -8.48
C LEU A 138 6.10 3.08 -9.92
N ILE A 139 4.99 3.40 -10.56
CA ILE A 139 4.94 3.80 -11.96
C ILE A 139 4.41 5.23 -12.10
N PRO A 140 5.23 6.18 -12.61
CA PRO A 140 4.75 7.49 -13.00
C PRO A 140 3.82 7.38 -14.23
N ARG A 141 2.58 7.86 -14.09
CA ARG A 141 1.56 7.76 -15.15
C ARG A 141 1.31 9.09 -15.85
N PHE A 142 1.17 10.18 -15.08
CA PHE A 142 0.76 11.46 -15.63
C PHE A 142 1.59 12.62 -15.10
N LYS A 143 1.87 13.60 -15.98
CA LYS A 143 2.47 14.89 -15.64
C LYS A 143 1.36 15.93 -15.52
N ILE A 144 0.99 16.30 -14.32
CA ILE A 144 -0.12 17.22 -14.09
C ILE A 144 0.41 18.59 -13.65
N ARG A 145 -0.03 19.64 -14.32
CA ARG A 145 0.33 21.01 -13.92
C ARG A 145 -0.52 21.45 -12.75
N THR A 146 0.13 21.92 -11.71
CA THR A 146 -0.41 22.48 -10.48
C THR A 146 -0.94 21.44 -9.49
N LYS A 147 -0.69 21.71 -8.21
CA LYS A 147 -1.14 20.91 -7.09
C LYS A 147 -2.67 20.76 -7.07
N LYS A 148 -3.42 21.85 -7.28
CA LYS A 148 -4.88 21.81 -7.33
C LYS A 148 -5.45 20.84 -8.35
N LYS A 149 -4.79 20.71 -9.51
CA LYS A 149 -5.24 19.76 -10.55
C LYS A 149 -4.90 18.31 -10.19
N VAL A 150 -3.71 18.04 -9.60
CA VAL A 150 -3.35 16.66 -9.25
C VAL A 150 -4.18 16.15 -8.08
N ILE A 151 -4.57 17.00 -7.12
CA ILE A 151 -5.51 16.67 -6.05
C ILE A 151 -6.86 16.19 -6.62
N ARG A 152 -7.39 16.84 -7.63
CA ARG A 152 -8.61 16.40 -8.30
C ARG A 152 -8.38 15.10 -9.08
N ALA A 153 -7.29 15.04 -9.83
CA ALA A 153 -6.98 13.88 -10.66
C ALA A 153 -6.79 12.59 -9.86
N VAL A 154 -6.25 12.64 -8.64
CA VAL A 154 -6.12 11.44 -7.79
C VAL A 154 -7.50 10.93 -7.36
N VAL A 155 -8.45 11.82 -7.10
CA VAL A 155 -9.84 11.46 -6.79
C VAL A 155 -10.59 10.96 -8.03
N ASP A 156 -10.32 11.54 -9.21
CA ASP A 156 -10.86 11.03 -10.49
C ASP A 156 -10.39 9.59 -10.76
N LYS A 157 -9.18 9.24 -10.34
CA LYS A 157 -8.68 7.86 -10.43
C LYS A 157 -9.40 6.91 -9.47
N MET A 158 -9.81 7.36 -8.31
CA MET A 158 -10.67 6.56 -7.44
C MET A 158 -12.04 6.31 -8.11
N GLU A 159 -12.67 7.30 -8.71
CA GLU A 159 -13.92 7.13 -9.45
C GLU A 159 -13.80 6.14 -10.61
N GLU A 160 -12.67 6.17 -11.34
CA GLU A 160 -12.40 5.29 -12.49
C GLU A 160 -12.21 3.83 -12.09
N TYR A 161 -11.57 3.55 -10.94
CA TYR A 161 -11.09 2.22 -10.56
C TYR A 161 -11.78 1.62 -9.35
N ALA A 162 -12.47 2.39 -8.51
CA ALA A 162 -13.11 1.88 -7.31
C ALA A 162 -14.20 0.85 -7.63
N GLU A 163 -14.33 -0.15 -6.79
CA GLU A 163 -15.41 -1.13 -6.87
C GLU A 163 -16.77 -0.43 -6.78
N GLY A 164 -17.61 -0.62 -7.79
CA GLY A 164 -18.90 0.07 -7.89
C GLY A 164 -18.81 1.55 -8.29
N GLY A 165 -17.63 2.08 -8.66
CA GLY A 165 -17.48 3.47 -9.06
C GLY A 165 -17.93 4.44 -7.98
N LEU A 166 -18.86 5.35 -8.28
CA LEU A 166 -19.41 6.33 -7.32
C LEU A 166 -20.22 5.68 -6.19
N ASP A 167 -20.63 4.42 -6.33
CA ASP A 167 -21.31 3.65 -5.30
C ASP A 167 -20.35 2.92 -4.34
N TYR A 168 -19.04 3.24 -4.42
CA TYR A 168 -18.04 2.66 -3.54
C TYR A 168 -18.44 2.77 -2.07
N SER A 169 -18.46 1.62 -1.38
CA SER A 169 -18.89 1.48 0.01
C SER A 169 -17.81 0.87 0.92
N GLY A 170 -16.58 0.81 0.46
CA GLY A 170 -15.43 0.36 1.24
C GLY A 170 -14.80 1.46 2.08
N LYS A 171 -13.83 1.10 2.92
CA LYS A 171 -12.95 2.06 3.61
C LYS A 171 -11.99 2.72 2.63
N CYS A 172 -11.57 3.94 2.91
CA CYS A 172 -10.60 4.69 2.14
C CYS A 172 -9.53 5.29 3.06
N TYR A 173 -8.26 5.02 2.76
CA TYR A 173 -7.13 5.54 3.54
C TYR A 173 -6.29 6.51 2.73
N ILE A 174 -5.67 7.45 3.42
CA ILE A 174 -4.68 8.38 2.85
C ILE A 174 -3.40 8.33 3.70
N SER A 175 -2.26 8.46 3.05
CA SER A 175 -0.98 8.71 3.72
C SER A 175 -0.30 9.93 3.16
N GLN A 176 0.32 10.73 4.04
CA GLN A 176 0.98 11.97 3.65
C GLN A 176 2.39 12.12 4.23
N SER A 177 3.21 12.94 3.58
CA SER A 177 4.53 13.33 4.02
C SER A 177 4.66 14.85 4.07
N ALA A 178 4.50 15.43 5.27
CA ALA A 178 4.62 16.87 5.55
C ALA A 178 3.73 17.77 4.67
N CYS A 179 2.51 17.34 4.34
CA CYS A 179 1.56 18.09 3.49
C CYS A 179 0.10 17.85 3.89
N ILE A 180 -0.21 17.92 5.17
CA ILE A 180 -1.52 17.60 5.76
C ILE A 180 -2.69 18.38 5.14
N GLU A 181 -2.49 19.61 4.69
CA GLU A 181 -3.57 20.40 4.06
C GLU A 181 -3.96 19.83 2.68
N ASP A 182 -2.98 19.29 1.94
CA ASP A 182 -3.26 18.62 0.66
C ASP A 182 -4.08 17.34 0.88
N ASP A 183 -3.77 16.59 1.95
CA ASP A 183 -4.51 15.38 2.35
C ASP A 183 -5.95 15.68 2.74
N ARG A 184 -6.14 16.70 3.58
CA ARG A 184 -7.47 17.15 3.99
C ARG A 184 -8.33 17.52 2.80
N GLU A 185 -7.74 18.16 1.80
CA GLU A 185 -8.47 18.52 0.58
C GLU A 185 -8.79 17.28 -0.27
N VAL A 186 -7.88 16.29 -0.36
CA VAL A 186 -8.18 15.00 -1.02
C VAL A 186 -9.28 14.28 -0.27
N ALA A 187 -9.19 14.17 1.07
CA ALA A 187 -10.20 13.50 1.90
C ALA A 187 -11.58 14.15 1.75
N ARG A 188 -11.63 15.48 1.79
CA ARG A 188 -12.87 16.23 1.58
C ARG A 188 -13.52 15.92 0.22
N LEU A 189 -12.72 15.92 -0.85
CA LEU A 189 -13.20 15.61 -2.20
C LEU A 189 -13.67 14.16 -2.34
N VAL A 190 -12.98 13.22 -1.69
CA VAL A 190 -13.41 11.80 -1.65
C VAL A 190 -14.74 11.68 -0.92
N GLU A 191 -14.87 12.25 0.28
CA GLU A 191 -16.10 12.16 1.07
C GLU A 191 -17.30 12.84 0.39
N GLU A 192 -17.07 13.93 -0.35
CA GLU A 192 -18.13 14.56 -1.14
C GLU A 192 -18.55 13.73 -2.35
N ARG A 193 -17.60 13.05 -3.01
CA ARG A 193 -17.85 12.31 -4.25
C ARG A 193 -18.41 10.91 -4.01
N PHE A 194 -18.06 10.27 -2.88
CA PHE A 194 -18.44 8.89 -2.56
C PHE A 194 -19.34 8.83 -1.31
N PRO A 195 -20.64 9.12 -1.46
CA PRO A 195 -21.56 9.25 -0.32
C PRO A 195 -21.83 7.94 0.43
N LYS A 196 -21.46 6.79 -0.15
CA LYS A 196 -21.61 5.46 0.47
C LYS A 196 -20.34 4.95 1.14
N LEU A 197 -19.30 5.79 1.21
CA LEU A 197 -18.01 5.43 1.83
C LEU A 197 -18.23 4.85 3.25
N ASN A 198 -17.52 3.79 3.60
CA ASN A 198 -17.60 3.19 4.93
C ASN A 198 -16.78 4.01 5.94
N GLY A 199 -17.43 4.94 6.60
CA GLY A 199 -16.85 5.87 7.55
C GLY A 199 -16.20 7.08 6.87
N LYS A 200 -15.34 7.76 7.63
CA LYS A 200 -14.52 8.87 7.14
C LYS A 200 -13.25 8.38 6.47
N VAL A 201 -12.68 9.20 5.62
CA VAL A 201 -11.33 8.93 5.09
C VAL A 201 -10.32 8.97 6.24
N GLU A 202 -9.57 7.89 6.40
CA GLU A 202 -8.55 7.81 7.43
C GLU A 202 -7.22 8.38 6.94
N ILE A 203 -6.71 9.39 7.62
CA ILE A 203 -5.47 10.09 7.27
C ILE A 203 -4.34 9.67 8.19
N ASN A 204 -3.25 9.18 7.62
CA ASN A 204 -2.06 8.72 8.33
C ASN A 204 -0.79 9.46 7.87
N ASN A 205 0.20 9.55 8.75
CA ASN A 205 1.53 9.99 8.37
C ASN A 205 2.29 8.84 7.69
N ILE A 206 3.04 9.15 6.63
CA ILE A 206 3.99 8.20 6.05
C ILE A 206 5.09 7.92 7.06
N GLY A 207 5.38 6.63 7.30
CA GLY A 207 6.46 6.20 8.17
C GLY A 207 7.85 6.64 7.65
N THR A 208 8.83 6.76 8.54
CA THR A 208 10.16 7.32 8.24
C THR A 208 10.89 6.60 7.14
N THR A 209 10.81 5.27 7.07
CA THR A 209 11.46 4.47 6.01
C THR A 209 10.90 4.81 4.62
N ILE A 210 9.57 4.80 4.47
CA ILE A 210 8.93 5.18 3.20
C ILE A 210 9.16 6.67 2.93
N GLY A 211 9.07 7.53 3.93
CA GLY A 211 9.29 8.98 3.81
C GLY A 211 10.68 9.34 3.30
N SER A 212 11.71 8.59 3.68
CA SER A 212 13.08 8.79 3.15
C SER A 212 13.20 8.49 1.65
N HIS A 213 12.30 7.68 1.09
CA HIS A 213 12.24 7.35 -0.34
C HIS A 213 11.24 8.19 -1.12
N THR A 214 10.26 8.80 -0.46
CA THR A 214 9.21 9.58 -1.15
C THR A 214 9.37 11.07 -0.98
N GLY A 215 10.03 11.50 0.09
CA GLY A 215 10.23 12.90 0.42
C GLY A 215 8.95 13.61 0.87
N PRO A 216 9.07 14.89 1.26
CA PRO A 216 7.91 15.72 1.61
C PRO A 216 7.05 16.04 0.39
N GLY A 217 5.76 16.32 0.62
CA GLY A 217 4.81 16.69 -0.44
C GLY A 217 4.22 15.49 -1.19
N THR A 218 4.33 14.28 -0.62
CA THR A 218 3.66 13.08 -1.14
C THR A 218 2.32 12.87 -0.45
N VAL A 219 1.28 12.67 -1.24
CA VAL A 219 -0.07 12.25 -0.84
C VAL A 219 -0.43 10.97 -1.57
N ALA A 220 -0.84 9.94 -0.85
CA ALA A 220 -1.21 8.64 -1.40
C ALA A 220 -2.62 8.23 -0.95
N LEU A 221 -3.47 7.89 -1.91
CA LEU A 221 -4.85 7.48 -1.76
C LEU A 221 -4.98 5.97 -2.00
N PHE A 222 -5.69 5.27 -1.09
CA PHE A 222 -5.85 3.82 -1.10
C PHE A 222 -7.32 3.44 -0.99
N PHE A 223 -7.74 2.53 -1.88
CA PHE A 223 -9.12 2.05 -1.96
C PHE A 223 -9.19 0.70 -2.67
N TRP A 224 -10.28 -0.03 -2.45
CA TRP A 224 -10.56 -1.28 -3.14
C TRP A 224 -11.22 -1.02 -4.51
N GLY A 225 -10.83 -1.81 -5.50
CA GLY A 225 -11.34 -1.61 -6.86
C GLY A 225 -11.13 -2.80 -7.78
N ASN A 226 -11.18 -2.55 -9.07
CA ASN A 226 -10.89 -3.54 -10.10
C ASN A 226 -9.44 -4.03 -9.97
N LYS A 227 -9.16 -5.23 -10.49
CA LYS A 227 -7.80 -5.78 -10.45
C LYS A 227 -6.81 -4.86 -11.19
N ARG A 228 -5.71 -4.49 -10.53
CA ARG A 228 -4.63 -3.69 -11.13
C ARG A 228 -3.98 -4.43 -12.27
N THR A 229 -3.61 -3.70 -13.31
CA THR A 229 -2.85 -4.16 -14.48
C THR A 229 -1.53 -3.40 -14.60
N ALA A 230 -0.67 -3.80 -15.55
CA ALA A 230 0.64 -3.21 -15.80
C ALA A 230 0.59 -1.69 -16.13
#